data_a3c9b6c3a68369e7153663fd65598dcc
#
_entry.id   a3c9b6c3a68369e7153663fd65598dcc
#
_cell.length_a   1.000
_cell.length_b   1.000
_cell.length_c   1.000
_cell.angle_alpha   90.00
_cell.angle_beta   90.00
_cell.angle_gamma   90.00
#
_symmetry.space_group_name_H-M   'P 1'
#
loop_
_entity.id
_entity.type
_entity.pdbx_description
1 polymer ?
#
loop_
_entity_poly.entity_id
_entity_poly.type
_entity_poly.pdbx_seq_one_letter_code
_entity_poly.pdbx_strand_id
1 'polypeptide(L)'
;DKVLNVPQPSSEIAEVRAAYMSLKKMPTDSVISAFKKVLDIAPDNANARIQTIQLLWNQKKYHEVIEQAKAAHEYNPEEMIFYYFGGMAYYQNKNEDAALNEFRLGVAQVNKLSANDLVSDLYAVMGDILHQKNQKDAAFAAYDSCLQWKADNVMALNNYAYYLSEEGKDLHKAEAMSYKTIKLEPNNGTYLDTYAWILFMEERYVDA
;
A
#
# COMPACT_ATOMS: atom_id res chain seq x y z
N ASP A 1 13.40 44.29 -26.27
CA ASP A 1 12.78 42.98 -26.05
C ASP A 1 11.83 43.09 -24.86
N LYS A 2 10.53 43.30 -25.17
CA LYS A 2 9.47 43.19 -24.15
C LYS A 2 9.21 41.70 -23.93
N VAL A 3 9.81 41.14 -22.89
CA VAL A 3 9.37 39.86 -22.34
C VAL A 3 7.94 40.10 -21.88
N LEU A 4 6.96 39.60 -22.65
CA LEU A 4 5.55 39.57 -22.23
C LEU A 4 5.50 38.76 -20.93
N ASN A 5 5.27 39.46 -19.83
CA ASN A 5 5.05 38.85 -18.52
C ASN A 5 3.67 38.19 -18.57
N VAL A 6 3.61 36.99 -19.15
CA VAL A 6 2.39 36.17 -19.12
C VAL A 6 2.24 35.71 -17.67
N PRO A 7 1.15 36.09 -16.98
CA PRO A 7 0.92 35.62 -15.61
C PRO A 7 1.00 34.08 -15.59
N GLN A 8 1.74 33.53 -14.64
CA GLN A 8 1.73 32.10 -14.44
C GLN A 8 0.26 31.66 -14.13
N PRO A 9 -0.21 30.58 -14.74
CA PRO A 9 -1.56 30.09 -14.45
C PRO A 9 -1.68 29.79 -12.96
N SER A 10 -2.87 30.02 -12.38
CA SER A 10 -3.16 29.56 -11.00
C SER A 10 -3.00 28.06 -10.92
N SER A 11 -2.74 27.54 -9.69
CA SER A 11 -2.62 26.10 -9.45
C SER A 11 -3.85 25.32 -9.92
N GLU A 12 -5.05 25.88 -9.75
CA GLU A 12 -6.30 25.28 -10.19
C GLU A 12 -6.36 25.13 -11.74
N ILE A 13 -5.97 26.16 -12.49
CA ILE A 13 -5.92 26.09 -13.96
C ILE A 13 -4.88 25.06 -14.40
N ALA A 14 -3.73 25.01 -13.75
CA ALA A 14 -2.68 24.03 -14.04
C ALA A 14 -3.18 22.60 -13.74
N GLU A 15 -3.90 22.39 -12.64
CA GLU A 15 -4.46 21.10 -12.25
C GLU A 15 -5.55 20.64 -13.24
N VAL A 16 -6.48 21.50 -13.60
CA VAL A 16 -7.52 21.20 -14.61
C VAL A 16 -6.86 20.81 -15.94
N ARG A 17 -5.80 21.50 -16.35
CA ARG A 17 -5.05 21.17 -17.56
C ARG A 17 -4.41 19.78 -17.45
N ALA A 18 -3.74 19.47 -16.35
CA ALA A 18 -3.12 18.17 -16.12
C ALA A 18 -4.14 17.04 -16.11
N ALA A 19 -5.27 17.23 -15.44
CA ALA A 19 -6.40 16.30 -15.43
C ALA A 19 -6.99 16.08 -16.83
N TYR A 20 -7.16 17.14 -17.62
CA TYR A 20 -7.61 17.05 -19.00
C TYR A 20 -6.63 16.24 -19.87
N MET A 21 -5.33 16.46 -19.71
CA MET A 21 -4.29 15.70 -20.43
C MET A 21 -4.36 14.20 -20.08
N SER A 22 -4.59 13.87 -18.80
CA SER A 22 -4.80 12.49 -18.34
C SER A 22 -6.04 11.88 -18.97
N LEU A 23 -7.18 12.58 -18.93
CA LEU A 23 -8.45 12.14 -19.52
C LEU A 23 -8.32 11.88 -21.04
N LYS A 24 -7.56 12.71 -21.74
CA LYS A 24 -7.26 12.55 -23.17
C LYS A 24 -6.21 11.50 -23.48
N LYS A 25 -5.74 10.76 -22.47
CA LYS A 25 -4.72 9.72 -22.60
C LYS A 25 -3.48 10.20 -23.34
N MET A 26 -3.06 11.43 -23.03
CA MET A 26 -1.81 11.97 -23.55
C MET A 26 -0.60 11.17 -23.03
N PRO A 27 0.60 11.27 -23.65
CA PRO A 27 1.77 10.55 -23.19
C PRO A 27 2.01 10.72 -21.70
N THR A 28 2.20 9.63 -20.98
CA THR A 28 2.25 9.60 -19.49
C THR A 28 3.28 10.56 -18.93
N ASP A 29 4.48 10.66 -19.53
CA ASP A 29 5.52 11.57 -19.07
C ASP A 29 5.09 13.05 -19.21
N SER A 30 4.28 13.38 -20.22
CA SER A 30 3.72 14.73 -20.39
C SER A 30 2.69 15.02 -19.29
N VAL A 31 1.87 14.03 -18.91
CA VAL A 31 0.89 14.16 -17.83
C VAL A 31 1.62 14.31 -16.48
N ILE A 32 2.64 13.50 -16.21
CA ILE A 32 3.48 13.62 -15.01
C ILE A 32 4.10 15.03 -14.94
N SER A 33 4.68 15.50 -16.04
CA SER A 33 5.27 16.86 -16.11
C SER A 33 4.22 17.96 -15.83
N ALA A 34 2.97 17.76 -16.29
CA ALA A 34 1.90 18.72 -16.04
C ALA A 34 1.51 18.75 -14.55
N PHE A 35 1.37 17.58 -13.88
CA PHE A 35 1.11 17.54 -12.44
C PHE A 35 2.28 18.05 -11.60
N LYS A 36 3.53 17.77 -11.99
CA LYS A 36 4.73 18.36 -11.33
C LYS A 36 4.71 19.88 -11.38
N LYS A 37 4.26 20.50 -12.49
CA LYS A 37 4.07 21.95 -12.56
C LYS A 37 2.99 22.48 -11.62
N VAL A 38 1.95 21.69 -11.32
CA VAL A 38 0.98 22.06 -10.26
C VAL A 38 1.69 22.12 -8.92
N LEU A 39 2.54 21.12 -8.62
CA LEU A 39 3.30 21.04 -7.37
C LEU A 39 4.39 22.13 -7.25
N ASP A 40 4.91 22.64 -8.36
CA ASP A 40 5.82 23.81 -8.37
C ASP A 40 5.11 25.08 -7.91
N ILE A 41 3.77 25.18 -8.14
CA ILE A 41 2.95 26.35 -7.78
C ILE A 41 2.31 26.15 -6.39
N ALA A 42 1.82 24.96 -6.12
CA ALA A 42 1.13 24.56 -4.89
C ALA A 42 1.71 23.21 -4.38
N PRO A 43 2.82 23.27 -3.62
CA PRO A 43 3.49 22.05 -3.13
C PRO A 43 2.63 21.21 -2.18
N ASP A 44 1.63 21.79 -1.56
CA ASP A 44 0.65 21.16 -0.66
C ASP A 44 -0.56 20.53 -1.39
N ASN A 45 -0.61 20.63 -2.73
CA ASN A 45 -1.68 19.99 -3.51
C ASN A 45 -1.57 18.45 -3.46
N ALA A 46 -2.24 17.84 -2.47
CA ALA A 46 -2.24 16.39 -2.25
C ALA A 46 -2.74 15.62 -3.48
N ASN A 47 -3.80 16.12 -4.16
CA ASN A 47 -4.36 15.45 -5.34
C ASN A 47 -3.34 15.37 -6.48
N ALA A 48 -2.68 16.49 -6.83
CA ALA A 48 -1.65 16.49 -7.86
C ALA A 48 -0.49 15.56 -7.53
N ARG A 49 -0.12 15.45 -6.24
CA ARG A 49 0.92 14.54 -5.77
C ARG A 49 0.50 13.08 -5.87
N ILE A 50 -0.73 12.74 -5.46
CA ILE A 50 -1.29 11.39 -5.62
C ILE A 50 -1.30 10.98 -7.09
N GLN A 51 -1.78 11.83 -7.99
CA GLN A 51 -1.79 11.56 -9.43
C GLN A 51 -0.37 11.34 -9.97
N THR A 52 0.59 12.16 -9.55
CA THR A 52 2.00 12.00 -9.93
C THR A 52 2.53 10.64 -9.47
N ILE A 53 2.32 10.29 -8.20
CA ILE A 53 2.76 9.02 -7.61
C ILE A 53 2.16 7.83 -8.35
N GLN A 54 0.85 7.84 -8.62
CA GLN A 54 0.17 6.73 -9.31
C GLN A 54 0.73 6.52 -10.73
N LEU A 55 0.98 7.59 -11.46
CA LEU A 55 1.56 7.52 -12.81
C LEU A 55 3.01 7.00 -12.78
N LEU A 56 3.81 7.46 -11.82
CA LEU A 56 5.18 6.98 -11.60
C LEU A 56 5.21 5.51 -11.18
N TRP A 57 4.27 5.10 -10.31
CA TRP A 57 4.09 3.72 -9.86
C TRP A 57 3.79 2.79 -11.04
N ASN A 58 2.86 3.17 -11.91
CA ASN A 58 2.52 2.40 -13.10
C ASN A 58 3.70 2.24 -14.08
N GLN A 59 4.62 3.19 -14.08
CA GLN A 59 5.88 3.12 -14.83
C GLN A 59 7.01 2.40 -14.07
N LYS A 60 6.75 1.88 -12.84
CA LYS A 60 7.74 1.27 -11.94
C LYS A 60 8.91 2.20 -11.59
N LYS A 61 8.70 3.50 -11.64
CA LYS A 61 9.69 4.52 -11.27
C LYS A 61 9.71 4.73 -9.75
N TYR A 62 10.02 3.66 -9.01
CA TYR A 62 9.92 3.64 -7.55
C TYR A 62 10.81 4.66 -6.85
N HIS A 63 11.97 4.98 -7.41
CA HIS A 63 12.81 6.05 -6.87
C HIS A 63 12.10 7.40 -6.89
N GLU A 64 11.46 7.76 -8.01
CA GLU A 64 10.70 9.00 -8.11
C GLU A 64 9.44 8.99 -7.22
N VAL A 65 8.81 7.82 -6.99
CA VAL A 65 7.72 7.68 -6.01
C VAL A 65 8.21 8.03 -4.60
N ILE A 66 9.38 7.52 -4.19
CA ILE A 66 10.01 7.82 -2.90
C ILE A 66 10.26 9.33 -2.74
N GLU A 67 10.77 9.99 -3.78
CA GLU A 67 11.00 11.44 -3.76
C GLU A 67 9.69 12.22 -3.56
N GLN A 68 8.62 11.82 -4.23
CA GLN A 68 7.31 12.44 -4.06
C GLN A 68 6.71 12.17 -2.67
N ALA A 69 6.88 10.96 -2.13
CA ALA A 69 6.43 10.62 -0.78
C ALA A 69 7.19 11.43 0.28
N LYS A 70 8.51 11.56 0.17
CA LYS A 70 9.31 12.40 1.07
C LYS A 70 8.87 13.86 1.06
N ALA A 71 8.62 14.43 -0.12
CA ALA A 71 8.11 15.78 -0.21
C ALA A 71 6.73 15.93 0.46
N ALA A 72 5.90 14.89 0.40
CA ALA A 72 4.61 14.89 1.09
C ALA A 72 4.72 14.98 2.62
N HIS A 73 5.79 14.43 3.22
CA HIS A 73 5.99 14.51 4.67
C HIS A 73 6.15 15.97 5.16
N GLU A 74 6.60 16.88 4.31
CA GLU A 74 6.71 18.29 4.62
C GLU A 74 5.38 19.04 4.41
N TYR A 75 4.67 18.72 3.33
CA TYR A 75 3.50 19.49 2.89
C TYR A 75 2.15 18.88 3.27
N ASN A 76 2.10 17.56 3.47
CA ASN A 76 0.87 16.80 3.77
C ASN A 76 1.18 15.70 4.82
N PRO A 77 1.74 16.01 6.00
CA PRO A 77 2.25 15.01 6.94
C PRO A 77 1.18 14.10 7.53
N GLU A 78 -0.10 14.52 7.54
CA GLU A 78 -1.23 13.74 8.04
C GLU A 78 -1.81 12.75 7.03
N GLU A 79 -1.39 12.84 5.77
CA GLU A 79 -1.94 12.04 4.68
C GLU A 79 -1.24 10.68 4.57
N MET A 80 -1.84 9.66 5.18
CA MET A 80 -1.30 8.28 5.25
C MET A 80 -0.96 7.68 3.90
N ILE A 81 -1.67 8.06 2.84
CA ILE A 81 -1.47 7.51 1.50
C ILE A 81 -0.04 7.70 1.00
N PHE A 82 0.62 8.76 1.42
CA PHE A 82 2.00 9.04 1.00
C PHE A 82 3.00 8.11 1.70
N TYR A 83 2.78 7.80 2.98
CA TYR A 83 3.58 6.82 3.71
C TYR A 83 3.38 5.41 3.14
N TYR A 84 2.15 5.07 2.75
CA TYR A 84 1.86 3.81 2.10
C TYR A 84 2.63 3.67 0.78
N PHE A 85 2.53 4.63 -0.14
CA PHE A 85 3.24 4.57 -1.41
C PHE A 85 4.76 4.64 -1.23
N GLY A 86 5.27 5.46 -0.30
CA GLY A 86 6.69 5.52 0.04
C GLY A 86 7.22 4.19 0.53
N GLY A 87 6.54 3.58 1.50
CA GLY A 87 6.87 2.27 2.03
C GLY A 87 6.84 1.17 0.99
N MET A 88 5.77 1.13 0.17
CA MET A 88 5.66 0.18 -0.93
C MET A 88 6.77 0.36 -1.96
N ALA A 89 7.16 1.59 -2.29
CA ALA A 89 8.24 1.85 -3.24
C ALA A 89 9.61 1.43 -2.69
N TYR A 90 9.86 1.64 -1.39
CA TYR A 90 11.05 1.08 -0.72
C TYR A 90 11.05 -0.44 -0.75
N TYR A 91 9.90 -1.08 -0.48
CA TYR A 91 9.77 -2.53 -0.52
C TYR A 91 10.05 -3.10 -1.92
N GLN A 92 9.51 -2.47 -2.98
CA GLN A 92 9.82 -2.84 -4.36
C GLN A 92 11.31 -2.72 -4.69
N ASN A 93 11.99 -1.74 -4.11
CA ASN A 93 13.43 -1.55 -4.23
C ASN A 93 14.25 -2.45 -3.27
N LYS A 94 13.62 -3.44 -2.61
CA LYS A 94 14.26 -4.38 -1.68
C LYS A 94 14.89 -3.71 -0.45
N ASN A 95 14.40 -2.53 -0.08
CA ASN A 95 14.83 -1.82 1.13
C ASN A 95 13.75 -1.97 2.22
N GLU A 96 13.71 -3.15 2.82
CA GLU A 96 12.69 -3.53 3.81
C GLU A 96 12.74 -2.65 5.07
N ASP A 97 13.94 -2.25 5.51
CA ASP A 97 14.07 -1.41 6.71
C ASP A 97 13.48 -0.02 6.49
N ALA A 98 13.75 0.59 5.33
CA ALA A 98 13.15 1.86 4.98
C ALA A 98 11.63 1.73 4.77
N ALA A 99 11.16 0.63 4.18
CA ALA A 99 9.73 0.34 4.02
C ALA A 99 9.03 0.26 5.38
N LEU A 100 9.57 -0.52 6.33
CA LEU A 100 9.01 -0.62 7.68
C LEU A 100 9.01 0.72 8.42
N ASN A 101 10.05 1.54 8.23
CA ASN A 101 10.08 2.88 8.83
C ASN A 101 8.98 3.78 8.29
N GLU A 102 8.79 3.81 6.97
CA GLU A 102 7.70 4.55 6.32
C GLU A 102 6.32 4.10 6.82
N PHE A 103 6.09 2.79 6.88
CA PHE A 103 4.82 2.25 7.37
C PHE A 103 4.57 2.59 8.84
N ARG A 104 5.60 2.57 9.71
CA ARG A 104 5.48 2.99 11.12
C ARG A 104 5.13 4.47 11.24
N LEU A 105 5.73 5.32 10.43
CA LEU A 105 5.39 6.74 10.37
C LEU A 105 3.92 6.94 9.91
N GLY A 106 3.48 6.17 8.91
CA GLY A 106 2.09 6.18 8.46
C GLY A 106 1.12 5.72 9.54
N VAL A 107 1.43 4.64 10.27
CA VAL A 107 0.62 4.18 11.42
C VAL A 107 0.49 5.25 12.49
N ALA A 108 1.53 6.05 12.74
CA ALA A 108 1.49 7.15 13.70
C ALA A 108 0.50 8.27 13.31
N GLN A 109 0.08 8.34 12.03
CA GLN A 109 -0.92 9.30 11.54
C GLN A 109 -2.36 8.75 11.60
N VAL A 110 -2.55 7.47 12.00
CA VAL A 110 -3.89 6.86 12.06
C VAL A 110 -4.77 7.61 13.04
N ASN A 111 -5.97 7.93 12.58
CA ASN A 111 -7.00 8.59 13.37
C ASN A 111 -8.39 8.04 13.00
N LYS A 112 -9.45 8.56 13.63
CA LYS A 112 -10.83 8.11 13.44
C LYS A 112 -11.38 8.31 12.01
N LEU A 113 -10.73 9.14 11.20
CA LEU A 113 -11.13 9.43 9.82
C LEU A 113 -10.31 8.63 8.80
N SER A 114 -9.31 7.86 9.27
CA SER A 114 -8.47 7.04 8.41
C SER A 114 -9.28 5.97 7.70
N ALA A 115 -9.02 5.76 6.40
CA ALA A 115 -9.69 4.73 5.62
C ALA A 115 -9.26 3.33 6.09
N ASN A 116 -10.24 2.53 6.53
CA ASN A 116 -9.98 1.20 7.09
C ASN A 116 -9.15 0.32 6.15
N ASP A 117 -9.46 0.35 4.84
CA ASP A 117 -8.74 -0.43 3.84
C ASP A 117 -7.25 -0.07 3.81
N LEU A 118 -6.95 1.23 3.76
CA LEU A 118 -5.56 1.71 3.70
C LEU A 118 -4.76 1.34 4.95
N VAL A 119 -5.38 1.49 6.14
CA VAL A 119 -4.73 1.12 7.42
C VAL A 119 -4.49 -0.39 7.47
N SER A 120 -5.49 -1.18 7.08
CA SER A 120 -5.41 -2.63 7.02
C SER A 120 -4.28 -3.09 6.08
N ASP A 121 -4.23 -2.55 4.85
CA ASP A 121 -3.22 -2.93 3.86
C ASP A 121 -1.80 -2.56 4.33
N LEU A 122 -1.66 -1.42 5.02
CA LEU A 122 -0.38 -1.01 5.59
C LEU A 122 0.11 -2.01 6.64
N TYR A 123 -0.75 -2.44 7.56
CA TYR A 123 -0.42 -3.45 8.56
C TYR A 123 -0.16 -4.83 7.94
N ALA A 124 -0.89 -5.21 6.87
CA ALA A 124 -0.67 -6.47 6.18
C ALA A 124 0.75 -6.54 5.60
N VAL A 125 1.18 -5.52 4.87
CA VAL A 125 2.54 -5.47 4.29
C VAL A 125 3.61 -5.41 5.38
N MET A 126 3.37 -4.69 6.49
CA MET A 126 4.28 -4.73 7.65
C MET A 126 4.41 -6.15 8.20
N GLY A 127 3.31 -6.90 8.30
CA GLY A 127 3.30 -8.29 8.73
C GLY A 127 4.18 -9.17 7.84
N ASP A 128 4.01 -9.06 6.51
CA ASP A 128 4.82 -9.81 5.54
C ASP A 128 6.32 -9.50 5.69
N ILE A 129 6.69 -8.23 5.75
CA ILE A 129 8.10 -7.82 5.89
C ILE A 129 8.69 -8.31 7.22
N LEU A 130 7.95 -8.15 8.33
CA LEU A 130 8.41 -8.59 9.65
C LEU A 130 8.60 -10.11 9.72
N HIS A 131 7.71 -10.87 9.07
CA HIS A 131 7.85 -12.32 8.96
C HIS A 131 9.10 -12.71 8.15
N GLN A 132 9.32 -12.10 6.98
CA GLN A 132 10.53 -12.29 6.16
C GLN A 132 11.81 -11.98 6.94
N LYS A 133 11.77 -11.00 7.85
CA LYS A 133 12.87 -10.66 8.77
C LYS A 133 12.96 -11.57 9.99
N ASN A 134 12.20 -12.67 10.04
CA ASN A 134 12.11 -13.60 11.16
C ASN A 134 11.70 -12.95 12.49
N GLN A 135 10.96 -11.83 12.44
CA GLN A 135 10.37 -11.14 13.60
C GLN A 135 8.90 -11.59 13.77
N LYS A 136 8.71 -12.89 14.04
CA LYS A 136 7.42 -13.58 13.94
C LYS A 136 6.35 -12.99 14.86
N ASP A 137 6.66 -12.72 16.13
CA ASP A 137 5.68 -12.17 17.08
C ASP A 137 5.22 -10.77 16.65
N ALA A 138 6.14 -9.93 16.13
CA ALA A 138 5.80 -8.63 15.61
C ALA A 138 4.98 -8.72 14.31
N ALA A 139 5.26 -9.71 13.47
CA ALA A 139 4.48 -10.00 12.26
C ALA A 139 3.03 -10.37 12.61
N PHE A 140 2.84 -11.27 13.58
CA PHE A 140 1.51 -11.69 14.01
C PHE A 140 0.73 -10.52 14.65
N ALA A 141 1.39 -9.68 15.45
CA ALA A 141 0.76 -8.47 15.99
C ALA A 141 0.35 -7.48 14.89
N ALA A 142 1.13 -7.36 13.82
CA ALA A 142 0.76 -6.55 12.67
C ALA A 142 -0.47 -7.13 11.93
N TYR A 143 -0.55 -8.45 11.72
CA TYR A 143 -1.72 -9.08 11.13
C TYR A 143 -2.96 -8.97 12.01
N ASP A 144 -2.83 -9.12 13.33
CA ASP A 144 -3.95 -8.89 14.25
C ASP A 144 -4.47 -7.45 14.14
N SER A 145 -3.57 -6.46 14.05
CA SER A 145 -3.93 -5.05 13.82
C SER A 145 -4.59 -4.86 12.45
N CYS A 146 -4.07 -5.49 11.40
CA CYS A 146 -4.68 -5.47 10.07
C CYS A 146 -6.13 -5.94 10.11
N LEU A 147 -6.40 -7.09 10.73
CA LEU A 147 -7.73 -7.69 10.79
C LEU A 147 -8.70 -6.96 11.72
N GLN A 148 -8.20 -6.16 12.68
CA GLN A 148 -9.04 -5.23 13.45
C GLN A 148 -9.60 -4.10 12.59
N TRP A 149 -8.83 -3.60 11.61
CA TRP A 149 -9.27 -2.55 10.70
C TRP A 149 -10.14 -3.10 9.56
N LYS A 150 -9.82 -4.28 9.05
CA LYS A 150 -10.57 -4.96 7.99
C LYS A 150 -10.53 -6.48 8.20
N ALA A 151 -11.57 -6.98 8.86
CA ALA A 151 -11.68 -8.39 9.25
C ALA A 151 -11.72 -9.37 8.06
N ASP A 152 -11.93 -8.88 6.85
CA ASP A 152 -11.99 -9.65 5.60
C ASP A 152 -10.86 -9.28 4.61
N ASN A 153 -9.73 -8.75 5.11
CA ASN A 153 -8.54 -8.60 4.30
C ASN A 153 -8.02 -9.98 3.91
N VAL A 154 -8.38 -10.42 2.70
CA VAL A 154 -8.17 -11.80 2.24
C VAL A 154 -6.70 -12.17 2.19
N MET A 155 -5.85 -11.24 1.73
CA MET A 155 -4.40 -11.44 1.66
C MET A 155 -3.81 -11.64 3.07
N ALA A 156 -4.18 -10.79 4.02
CA ALA A 156 -3.71 -10.91 5.40
C ALA A 156 -4.20 -12.19 6.07
N LEU A 157 -5.47 -12.55 5.86
CA LEU A 157 -6.04 -13.81 6.36
C LEU A 157 -5.24 -15.01 5.86
N ASN A 158 -4.94 -15.06 4.56
CA ASN A 158 -4.19 -16.16 3.96
C ASN A 158 -2.75 -16.23 4.50
N ASN A 159 -2.03 -15.12 4.46
CA ASN A 159 -0.62 -15.10 4.86
C ASN A 159 -0.45 -15.39 6.35
N TYR A 160 -1.30 -14.82 7.18
CA TYR A 160 -1.28 -15.08 8.62
C TYR A 160 -1.59 -16.56 8.93
N ALA A 161 -2.62 -17.14 8.29
CA ALA A 161 -2.97 -18.53 8.46
C ALA A 161 -1.82 -19.46 8.05
N TYR A 162 -1.20 -19.18 6.91
CA TYR A 162 -0.05 -19.94 6.42
C TYR A 162 1.11 -19.88 7.41
N TYR A 163 1.51 -18.69 7.86
CA TYR A 163 2.64 -18.53 8.77
C TYR A 163 2.39 -19.13 10.16
N LEU A 164 1.17 -19.08 10.68
CA LEU A 164 0.82 -19.79 11.91
C LEU A 164 0.98 -21.30 11.74
N SER A 165 0.55 -21.83 10.61
CA SER A 165 0.64 -23.27 10.34
C SER A 165 2.09 -23.75 10.18
N GLU A 166 2.96 -22.95 9.53
CA GLU A 166 4.41 -23.25 9.45
C GLU A 166 5.07 -23.32 10.84
N GLU A 167 4.60 -22.51 11.77
CA GLU A 167 5.10 -22.51 13.16
C GLU A 167 4.47 -23.62 14.02
N GLY A 168 3.49 -24.36 13.51
CA GLY A 168 2.68 -25.28 14.30
C GLY A 168 1.92 -24.58 15.43
N LYS A 169 1.66 -23.28 15.29
CA LYS A 169 0.95 -22.47 16.28
C LYS A 169 -0.51 -22.29 15.90
N ASP A 170 -1.40 -22.49 16.87
CA ASP A 170 -2.83 -22.20 16.78
C ASP A 170 -3.47 -22.61 15.42
N LEU A 171 -3.31 -23.92 15.08
CA LEU A 171 -3.80 -24.46 13.80
C LEU A 171 -5.31 -24.22 13.62
N HIS A 172 -6.11 -24.25 14.70
CA HIS A 172 -7.54 -23.93 14.62
C HIS A 172 -7.81 -22.47 14.19
N LYS A 173 -7.01 -21.50 14.68
CA LYS A 173 -7.09 -20.11 14.22
C LYS A 173 -6.67 -20.02 12.74
N ALA A 174 -5.62 -20.73 12.36
CA ALA A 174 -5.15 -20.79 10.98
C ALA A 174 -6.21 -21.38 10.05
N GLU A 175 -6.83 -22.51 10.42
CA GLU A 175 -7.93 -23.12 9.65
C GLU A 175 -9.10 -22.15 9.49
N ALA A 176 -9.57 -21.53 10.57
CA ALA A 176 -10.69 -20.60 10.51
C ALA A 176 -10.44 -19.41 9.58
N MET A 177 -9.22 -18.84 9.59
CA MET A 177 -8.82 -17.75 8.69
C MET A 177 -8.74 -18.21 7.24
N SER A 178 -8.07 -19.33 6.98
CA SER A 178 -7.93 -19.89 5.64
C SER A 178 -9.28 -20.35 5.06
N TYR A 179 -10.15 -20.96 5.88
CA TYR A 179 -11.51 -21.27 5.45
C TYR A 179 -12.29 -20.02 5.03
N LYS A 180 -12.10 -18.89 5.72
CA LYS A 180 -12.71 -17.61 5.35
C LYS A 180 -12.20 -17.13 3.99
N THR A 181 -10.91 -17.33 3.67
CA THR A 181 -10.39 -16.92 2.35
C THR A 181 -11.02 -17.70 1.19
N ILE A 182 -11.18 -19.01 1.33
CA ILE A 182 -11.84 -19.85 0.29
C ILE A 182 -13.34 -19.56 0.17
N LYS A 183 -13.98 -19.04 1.23
CA LYS A 183 -15.37 -18.57 1.14
C LYS A 183 -15.47 -17.26 0.36
N LEU A 184 -14.52 -16.36 0.50
CA LEU A 184 -14.49 -15.07 -0.18
C LEU A 184 -14.05 -15.22 -1.63
N GLU A 185 -13.06 -16.08 -1.90
CA GLU A 185 -12.49 -16.32 -3.22
C GLU A 185 -12.36 -17.82 -3.53
N PRO A 186 -13.46 -18.53 -3.81
CA PRO A 186 -13.49 -20.00 -3.87
C PRO A 186 -12.69 -20.62 -5.01
N ASN A 187 -12.31 -19.84 -6.02
CA ASN A 187 -11.53 -20.30 -7.18
C ASN A 187 -10.07 -19.86 -7.15
N ASN A 188 -9.62 -19.26 -6.04
CA ASN A 188 -8.24 -18.83 -5.89
C ASN A 188 -7.36 -20.01 -5.47
N GLY A 189 -6.52 -20.50 -6.41
CA GLY A 189 -5.66 -21.65 -6.19
C GLY A 189 -4.69 -21.49 -5.01
N THR A 190 -4.19 -20.29 -4.76
CA THR A 190 -3.29 -20.01 -3.61
C THR A 190 -4.01 -20.22 -2.28
N TYR A 191 -5.27 -19.81 -2.18
CA TYR A 191 -6.03 -19.94 -0.93
C TYR A 191 -6.49 -21.37 -0.70
N LEU A 192 -6.82 -22.09 -1.77
CA LEU A 192 -7.12 -23.53 -1.69
C LEU A 192 -5.88 -24.32 -1.25
N ASP A 193 -4.71 -24.01 -1.79
CA ASP A 193 -3.45 -24.64 -1.41
C ASP A 193 -3.12 -24.41 0.08
N THR A 194 -3.22 -23.17 0.54
CA THR A 194 -3.03 -22.84 1.96
C THR A 194 -4.01 -23.59 2.86
N TYR A 195 -5.28 -23.70 2.46
CA TYR A 195 -6.28 -24.41 3.26
C TYR A 195 -5.98 -25.92 3.33
N ALA A 196 -5.66 -26.54 2.19
CA ALA A 196 -5.26 -27.94 2.15
C ALA A 196 -4.00 -28.20 2.98
N TRP A 197 -2.99 -27.33 2.90
CA TRP A 197 -1.80 -27.40 3.75
C TRP A 197 -2.11 -27.39 5.23
N ILE A 198 -3.01 -26.51 5.69
CA ILE A 198 -3.41 -26.41 7.10
C ILE A 198 -4.12 -27.69 7.54
N LEU A 199 -5.04 -28.23 6.72
CA LEU A 199 -5.70 -29.51 7.00
C LEU A 199 -4.69 -30.67 7.09
N PHE A 200 -3.69 -30.66 6.23
CA PHE A 200 -2.58 -31.61 6.30
C PHE A 200 -1.82 -31.50 7.64
N MET A 201 -1.53 -30.27 8.09
CA MET A 201 -0.86 -30.01 9.38
C MET A 201 -1.71 -30.44 10.59
N GLU A 202 -3.03 -30.47 10.43
CA GLU A 202 -3.99 -31.02 11.41
C GLU A 202 -4.21 -32.54 11.29
N GLU A 203 -3.42 -33.23 10.45
CA GLU A 203 -3.53 -34.67 10.17
C GLU A 203 -4.88 -35.09 9.54
N ARG A 204 -5.60 -34.17 8.97
CA ARG A 204 -6.89 -34.39 8.28
C ARG A 204 -6.68 -34.63 6.79
N TYR A 205 -5.95 -35.68 6.46
CA TYR A 205 -5.47 -35.99 5.10
C TYR A 205 -6.58 -36.30 4.08
N VAL A 206 -7.77 -36.69 4.54
CA VAL A 206 -8.91 -36.96 3.63
C VAL A 206 -9.60 -35.67 3.22
N ASP A 207 -9.56 -34.63 4.07
CA ASP A 207 -10.18 -33.34 3.85
C ASP A 207 -9.23 -32.39 3.06
N ALA A 208 -7.92 -32.65 3.13
CA ALA A 208 -6.87 -31.90 2.43
C ALA A 208 -6.79 -32.31 0.94
#